data_ac290fcef64183205a478aad16cc5a59
#
_entry.id   ac290fcef64183205a478aad16cc5a59
#
_cell.length_a   1.000
_cell.length_b   1.000
_cell.length_c   1.000
_cell.angle_alpha   90.00
_cell.angle_beta   90.00
_cell.angle_gamma   90.00
#
_symmetry.space_group_name_H-M   'P 1'
#
loop_
_entity.id
_entity.type
_entity.pdbx_description
1 polymer ?
#
loop_
_entity_poly.entity_id
_entity_poly.type
_entity_poly.pdbx_seq_one_letter_code
_entity_poly.pdbx_strand_id
1 'polypeptide(L)'
;VSLGVAIKGSEGIVLAADSRVTLGAQHEGGPRFVVNFDNATKLLTFSGDENKYIGAVTYGAAVIGLRTAHSYIPEFEVSLGAGNRPTVLKFSKRLSDFFLQRWNEEMPKDYSGPGMTFLIGGFDPKDAYGKVFIVEIPGHPAPIQRNPGDKDFGMTW
;
A
#
# COMPACT_ATOMS: atom_id res chain seq x y z
N VAL A 1 -14.59 -3.08 -7.26
CA VAL A 1 -14.22 -3.58 -5.92
C VAL A 1 -12.78 -4.04 -6.01
N SER A 2 -11.93 -3.61 -5.07
CA SER A 2 -10.54 -4.07 -4.91
C SER A 2 -10.40 -4.76 -3.55
N LEU A 3 -9.59 -5.78 -3.48
CA LEU A 3 -9.32 -6.52 -2.25
C LEU A 3 -7.81 -6.58 -1.99
N GLY A 4 -7.42 -6.21 -0.77
CA GLY A 4 -6.10 -6.46 -0.22
C GLY A 4 -6.24 -7.18 1.12
N VAL A 5 -5.41 -8.16 1.38
CA VAL A 5 -5.46 -8.98 2.60
C VAL A 5 -4.06 -9.15 3.17
N ALA A 6 -3.95 -9.00 4.49
CA ALA A 6 -2.77 -9.38 5.26
C ALA A 6 -3.17 -10.41 6.31
N ILE A 7 -2.48 -11.54 6.37
CA ILE A 7 -2.68 -12.58 7.37
C ILE A 7 -1.39 -12.68 8.19
N LYS A 8 -1.49 -12.41 9.49
CA LYS A 8 -0.41 -12.62 10.44
C LYS A 8 -0.58 -13.99 11.10
N GLY A 9 0.40 -14.84 10.93
CA GLY A 9 0.48 -16.16 11.55
C GLY A 9 1.70 -16.33 12.45
N SER A 10 1.81 -17.48 13.09
CA SER A 10 2.94 -17.82 13.98
C SER A 10 4.28 -17.91 13.22
N GLU A 11 4.25 -18.28 11.95
CA GLU A 11 5.44 -18.54 11.15
C GLU A 11 5.70 -17.46 10.10
N GLY A 12 4.79 -16.49 9.95
CA GLY A 12 4.97 -15.48 8.92
C GLY A 12 3.79 -14.57 8.70
N ILE A 13 3.94 -13.75 7.66
CA ILE A 13 2.89 -12.88 7.15
C ILE A 13 2.62 -13.26 5.70
N VAL A 14 1.36 -13.42 5.36
CA VAL A 14 0.89 -13.57 3.97
C VAL A 14 0.24 -12.26 3.55
N LEU A 15 0.66 -11.74 2.42
CA LEU A 15 0.04 -10.60 1.75
C LEU A 15 -0.58 -11.07 0.44
N ALA A 16 -1.83 -10.71 0.20
CA ALA A 16 -2.54 -11.08 -1.02
C ALA A 16 -3.40 -9.92 -1.52
N ALA A 17 -3.53 -9.80 -2.82
CA ALA A 17 -4.43 -8.83 -3.46
C ALA A 17 -5.03 -9.41 -4.74
N ASP A 18 -6.21 -8.92 -5.12
CA ASP A 18 -6.73 -9.14 -6.46
C ASP A 18 -5.91 -8.34 -7.49
N SER A 19 -5.98 -8.73 -8.76
CA SER A 19 -5.24 -8.07 -9.85
C SER A 19 -6.12 -7.16 -10.73
N ARG A 20 -7.39 -6.98 -10.39
CA ARG A 20 -8.31 -6.17 -11.20
C ARG A 20 -8.26 -4.69 -10.81
N VAL A 21 -8.11 -3.83 -11.81
CA VAL A 21 -8.34 -2.38 -11.74
C VAL A 21 -9.53 -2.02 -12.60
N THR A 22 -10.46 -1.26 -12.04
CA THR A 22 -11.61 -0.70 -12.76
C THR A 22 -11.42 0.80 -12.86
N LEU A 23 -11.29 1.31 -14.08
CA LEU A 23 -11.27 2.73 -14.37
C LEU A 23 -12.61 3.16 -14.92
N GLY A 24 -13.19 4.21 -14.36
CA GLY A 24 -14.40 4.84 -14.85
C GLY A 24 -14.06 6.21 -15.42
N ALA A 25 -14.48 6.50 -16.64
CA ALA A 25 -14.44 7.82 -17.22
C ALA A 25 -15.87 8.24 -17.60
N GLN A 26 -16.20 9.49 -17.30
CA GLN A 26 -17.46 10.09 -17.71
C GLN A 26 -17.17 11.45 -18.32
N HIS A 27 -17.60 11.66 -19.56
CA HIS A 27 -17.65 12.99 -20.14
C HIS A 27 -18.90 13.72 -19.65
N GLU A 28 -18.80 15.02 -19.49
CA GLU A 28 -19.92 15.88 -19.07
C GLU A 28 -21.14 15.64 -19.99
N GLY A 29 -22.26 15.15 -19.43
CA GLY A 29 -23.47 14.79 -20.18
C GLY A 29 -23.41 13.51 -21.03
N GLY A 30 -22.28 12.78 -21.03
CA GLY A 30 -22.07 11.55 -21.81
C GLY A 30 -22.24 10.26 -21.02
N PRO A 31 -22.24 9.09 -21.71
CA PRO A 31 -22.29 7.80 -21.06
C PRO A 31 -21.03 7.55 -20.22
N ARG A 32 -21.21 6.86 -19.09
CA ARG A 32 -20.09 6.38 -18.25
C ARG A 32 -19.43 5.18 -18.92
N PHE A 33 -18.15 5.29 -19.20
CA PHE A 33 -17.35 4.16 -19.67
C PHE A 33 -16.64 3.52 -18.47
N VAL A 34 -16.67 2.21 -18.41
CA VAL A 34 -15.96 1.41 -17.40
C VAL A 34 -15.02 0.46 -18.15
N VAL A 35 -13.74 0.55 -17.82
CA VAL A 35 -12.71 -0.33 -18.37
C VAL A 35 -12.08 -1.12 -17.24
N ASN A 36 -12.01 -2.44 -17.40
CA ASN A 36 -11.38 -3.35 -16.47
C ASN A 36 -10.03 -3.81 -17.00
N PHE A 37 -9.01 -3.78 -16.15
CA PHE A 37 -7.68 -4.35 -16.39
C PHE A 37 -7.42 -5.44 -15.36
N ASP A 38 -7.13 -6.66 -15.80
CA ASP A 38 -7.02 -7.84 -14.92
C ASP A 38 -5.57 -8.18 -14.52
N ASN A 39 -4.58 -7.42 -14.95
CA ASN A 39 -3.16 -7.69 -14.69
C ASN A 39 -2.47 -6.56 -13.92
N ALA A 40 -3.19 -5.88 -13.04
CA ALA A 40 -2.60 -4.82 -12.25
C ALA A 40 -1.77 -5.40 -11.09
N THR A 41 -0.56 -4.89 -10.91
CA THR A 41 0.30 -5.25 -9.78
C THR A 41 -0.10 -4.44 -8.55
N LYS A 42 -0.71 -5.10 -7.58
CA LYS A 42 -1.11 -4.53 -6.28
C LYS A 42 -0.28 -5.06 -5.12
N LEU A 43 0.46 -6.14 -5.32
CA LEU A 43 1.45 -6.65 -4.38
C LEU A 43 2.77 -5.92 -4.64
N LEU A 44 3.24 -5.18 -3.65
CA LEU A 44 4.42 -4.34 -3.74
C LEU A 44 5.57 -5.01 -3.00
N THR A 45 6.66 -5.22 -3.72
CA THR A 45 7.94 -5.70 -3.18
C THR A 45 8.96 -4.60 -3.29
N PHE A 46 9.94 -4.61 -2.41
CA PHE A 46 10.95 -3.56 -2.32
C PHE A 46 12.35 -4.14 -2.50
N SER A 47 13.16 -3.43 -3.26
CA SER A 47 14.54 -3.79 -3.53
C SER A 47 15.45 -3.50 -2.33
N GLY A 48 16.64 -4.08 -2.37
CA GLY A 48 17.65 -3.90 -1.32
C GLY A 48 17.53 -4.92 -0.20
N ASP A 49 18.67 -5.35 0.31
CA ASP A 49 18.76 -6.34 1.39
C ASP A 49 18.11 -5.85 2.68
N GLU A 50 18.12 -4.54 2.91
CA GLU A 50 17.50 -3.88 4.06
C GLU A 50 15.98 -3.93 4.05
N ASN A 51 15.34 -4.03 2.87
CA ASN A 51 13.89 -3.98 2.71
C ASN A 51 13.24 -5.34 2.41
N LYS A 52 14.04 -6.38 2.12
CA LYS A 52 13.56 -7.70 1.67
C LYS A 52 12.61 -8.43 2.63
N TYR A 53 12.51 -7.96 3.88
CA TYR A 53 11.61 -8.52 4.90
C TYR A 53 10.31 -7.73 5.06
N ILE A 54 10.05 -6.79 4.15
CA ILE A 54 8.85 -5.95 4.15
C ILE A 54 8.19 -6.07 2.79
N GLY A 55 6.88 -6.21 2.78
CA GLY A 55 6.04 -6.14 1.59
C GLY A 55 4.81 -5.31 1.86
N ALA A 56 4.10 -4.93 0.82
CA ALA A 56 2.82 -4.25 0.97
C ALA A 56 1.82 -4.71 -0.10
N VAL A 57 0.54 -4.57 0.21
CA VAL A 57 -0.54 -4.64 -0.79
C VAL A 57 -1.28 -3.32 -0.79
N THR A 58 -1.79 -2.93 -1.96
CA THR A 58 -2.59 -1.71 -2.12
C THR A 58 -3.95 -2.01 -2.71
N TYR A 59 -4.96 -1.26 -2.26
CA TYR A 59 -6.32 -1.31 -2.79
C TYR A 59 -7.03 0.05 -2.62
N GLY A 60 -8.28 0.16 -3.10
CA GLY A 60 -9.01 1.42 -3.14
C GLY A 60 -8.76 2.17 -4.45
N ALA A 61 -8.24 3.39 -4.41
CA ALA A 61 -7.89 4.13 -5.62
C ALA A 61 -6.88 3.35 -6.46
N ALA A 62 -7.15 3.23 -7.76
CA ALA A 62 -6.30 2.48 -8.68
C ALA A 62 -5.03 3.24 -9.06
N VAL A 63 -5.12 4.56 -9.06
CA VAL A 63 -4.06 5.48 -9.50
C VAL A 63 -4.00 6.71 -8.59
N ILE A 64 -2.84 7.34 -8.56
CA ILE A 64 -2.63 8.72 -8.11
C ILE A 64 -2.20 9.49 -9.35
N GLY A 65 -2.92 10.54 -9.72
CA GLY A 65 -2.76 11.17 -11.02
C GLY A 65 -3.01 10.15 -12.15
N LEU A 66 -1.99 9.85 -12.92
CA LEU A 66 -2.02 8.89 -14.04
C LEU A 66 -1.23 7.60 -13.76
N ARG A 67 -0.75 7.38 -12.54
CA ARG A 67 0.18 6.31 -12.19
C ARG A 67 -0.37 5.38 -11.11
N THR A 68 -0.13 4.08 -11.26
CA THR A 68 -0.44 3.08 -10.23
C THR A 68 0.57 3.17 -9.07
N ALA A 69 0.20 2.70 -7.88
CA ALA A 69 1.12 2.63 -6.74
C ALA A 69 2.42 1.89 -7.08
N HIS A 70 2.33 0.79 -7.81
CA HIS A 70 3.50 0.00 -8.24
C HIS A 70 4.50 0.83 -9.06
N SER A 71 4.02 1.72 -9.94
CA SER A 71 4.91 2.53 -10.80
C SER A 71 5.67 3.63 -10.05
N TYR A 72 5.28 3.95 -8.81
CA TYR A 72 6.01 4.86 -7.94
C TYR A 72 7.10 4.18 -7.10
N ILE A 73 7.11 2.84 -7.03
CA ILE A 73 8.04 2.12 -6.15
C ILE A 73 9.51 2.48 -6.41
N PRO A 74 10.00 2.58 -7.66
CA PRO A 74 11.39 2.98 -7.90
C PRO A 74 11.73 4.38 -7.32
N GLU A 75 10.81 5.35 -7.42
CA GLU A 75 11.01 6.68 -6.84
C GLU A 75 10.99 6.64 -5.31
N PHE A 76 10.07 5.86 -4.75
CA PHE A 76 10.01 5.65 -3.31
C PHE A 76 11.32 5.03 -2.79
N GLU A 77 11.85 4.00 -3.45
CA GLU A 77 13.11 3.35 -3.07
C GLU A 77 14.30 4.33 -3.13
N VAL A 78 14.36 5.17 -4.15
CA VAL A 78 15.36 6.25 -4.20
C VAL A 78 15.22 7.19 -3.01
N SER A 79 13.99 7.51 -2.59
CA SER A 79 13.74 8.39 -1.42
C SER A 79 14.15 7.76 -0.09
N LEU A 80 14.19 6.42 0.00
CA LEU A 80 14.66 5.74 1.21
C LEU A 80 16.15 5.96 1.46
N GLY A 81 16.94 6.11 0.40
CA GLY A 81 18.39 6.23 0.47
C GLY A 81 19.06 4.94 0.97
N ALA A 82 20.38 4.95 1.02
CA ALA A 82 21.14 3.87 1.64
C ALA A 82 21.08 3.98 3.17
N GLY A 83 20.82 2.88 3.86
CA GLY A 83 20.75 2.89 5.31
C GLY A 83 20.59 1.51 5.94
N ASN A 84 20.46 1.49 7.26
CA ASN A 84 20.18 0.26 7.98
C ASN A 84 18.73 -0.18 7.77
N ARG A 85 18.51 -1.49 7.86
CA ARG A 85 17.18 -2.10 7.82
C ARG A 85 16.19 -1.35 8.73
N PRO A 86 15.11 -0.77 8.19
CA PRO A 86 14.14 -0.05 9.00
C PRO A 86 13.28 -1.02 9.81
N THR A 87 12.64 -0.53 10.87
CA THR A 87 11.48 -1.22 11.44
C THR A 87 10.28 -1.10 10.50
N VAL A 88 9.34 -2.04 10.59
CA VAL A 88 8.11 -2.01 9.77
C VAL A 88 7.34 -0.71 9.98
N LEU A 89 7.26 -0.21 11.22
CA LEU A 89 6.64 1.08 11.52
C LEU A 89 7.33 2.25 10.82
N LYS A 90 8.67 2.32 10.87
CA LYS A 90 9.42 3.41 10.20
C LYS A 90 9.24 3.35 8.69
N PHE A 91 9.27 2.14 8.13
CA PHE A 91 9.02 1.93 6.71
C PHE A 91 7.60 2.36 6.32
N SER A 92 6.58 1.92 7.07
CA SER A 92 5.18 2.29 6.85
C SER A 92 4.97 3.80 6.89
N LYS A 93 5.63 4.50 7.82
CA LYS A 93 5.58 5.96 7.90
C LYS A 93 6.18 6.61 6.66
N ARG A 94 7.37 6.19 6.23
CA ARG A 94 8.03 6.73 5.02
C ARG A 94 7.18 6.50 3.77
N LEU A 95 6.60 5.28 3.64
CA LEU A 95 5.71 4.95 2.52
C LEU A 95 4.46 5.86 2.55
N SER A 96 3.87 6.05 3.71
CA SER A 96 2.73 6.95 3.88
C SER A 96 3.07 8.39 3.51
N ASP A 97 4.15 8.93 4.05
CA ASP A 97 4.58 10.32 3.79
C ASP A 97 4.82 10.54 2.28
N PHE A 98 5.47 9.57 1.61
CA PHE A 98 5.72 9.62 0.17
C PHE A 98 4.41 9.61 -0.63
N PHE A 99 3.50 8.67 -0.39
CA PHE A 99 2.26 8.57 -1.15
C PHE A 99 1.28 9.71 -0.82
N LEU A 100 1.29 10.24 0.40
CA LEU A 100 0.51 11.42 0.76
C LEU A 100 1.00 12.66 0.00
N GLN A 101 2.32 12.81 -0.15
CA GLN A 101 2.90 13.88 -0.95
C GLN A 101 2.44 13.76 -2.41
N ARG A 102 2.58 12.57 -3.04
CA ARG A 102 2.12 12.34 -4.42
C ARG A 102 0.62 12.59 -4.59
N TRP A 103 -0.17 12.16 -3.61
CA TRP A 103 -1.61 12.43 -3.60
C TRP A 103 -1.89 13.93 -3.65
N ASN A 104 -1.27 14.72 -2.78
CA ASN A 104 -1.48 16.15 -2.70
C ASN A 104 -1.00 16.90 -3.95
N GLU A 105 0.04 16.40 -4.62
CA GLU A 105 0.62 17.00 -5.82
C GLU A 105 -0.17 16.68 -7.08
N GLU A 106 -0.68 15.46 -7.20
CA GLU A 106 -1.14 14.91 -8.49
C GLU A 106 -2.65 14.62 -8.56
N MET A 107 -3.35 14.53 -7.39
CA MET A 107 -4.79 14.32 -7.41
C MET A 107 -5.56 15.63 -7.62
N PRO A 108 -6.65 15.61 -8.43
CA PRO A 108 -7.52 16.76 -8.56
C PRO A 108 -8.07 17.21 -7.20
N LYS A 109 -8.19 18.52 -6.98
CA LYS A 109 -8.67 19.08 -5.71
C LYS A 109 -10.13 18.74 -5.42
N ASP A 110 -10.92 18.48 -6.45
CA ASP A 110 -12.34 18.09 -6.41
C ASP A 110 -12.54 16.58 -6.44
N TYR A 111 -11.45 15.79 -6.31
CA TYR A 111 -11.55 14.34 -6.28
C TYR A 111 -12.39 13.86 -5.09
N SER A 112 -13.47 13.15 -5.38
CA SER A 112 -14.43 12.62 -4.41
C SER A 112 -14.50 11.08 -4.39
N GLY A 113 -13.57 10.43 -5.08
CA GLY A 113 -13.48 8.97 -5.12
C GLY A 113 -12.82 8.36 -3.87
N PRO A 114 -12.62 7.04 -3.85
CA PRO A 114 -12.00 6.36 -2.73
C PRO A 114 -10.53 6.77 -2.56
N GLY A 115 -10.06 6.75 -1.32
CA GLY A 115 -8.63 6.84 -1.03
C GLY A 115 -7.87 5.58 -1.46
N MET A 116 -6.54 5.62 -1.31
CA MET A 116 -5.66 4.47 -1.53
C MET A 116 -5.23 3.91 -0.18
N THR A 117 -5.44 2.62 0.03
CA THR A 117 -5.07 1.91 1.25
C THR A 117 -3.87 1.02 1.00
N PHE A 118 -2.97 0.98 1.98
CA PHE A 118 -1.84 0.06 2.02
C PHE A 118 -1.91 -0.81 3.28
N LEU A 119 -1.76 -2.13 3.10
CA LEU A 119 -1.42 -3.04 4.19
C LEU A 119 0.06 -3.39 4.04
N ILE A 120 0.85 -3.04 5.04
CA ILE A 120 2.29 -3.23 5.07
C ILE A 120 2.61 -4.30 6.10
N GLY A 121 3.22 -5.39 5.65
CA GLY A 121 3.61 -6.50 6.51
C GLY A 121 5.10 -6.74 6.46
N GLY A 122 5.69 -7.11 7.59
CA GLY A 122 7.12 -7.40 7.65
C GLY A 122 7.62 -7.75 9.03
N PHE A 123 8.94 -7.88 9.14
CA PHE A 123 9.61 -8.24 10.38
C PHE A 123 10.61 -7.16 10.77
N ASP A 124 10.53 -6.69 12.01
CA ASP A 124 11.56 -5.83 12.58
C ASP A 124 12.89 -6.60 12.74
N PRO A 125 14.03 -5.91 12.76
CA PRO A 125 15.29 -6.56 13.04
C PRO A 125 15.26 -7.30 14.39
N LYS A 126 15.57 -8.61 14.36
CA LYS A 126 15.60 -9.51 15.53
C LYS A 126 14.25 -9.89 16.14
N ASP A 127 13.12 -9.44 15.59
CA ASP A 127 11.81 -9.88 16.05
C ASP A 127 11.47 -11.26 15.45
N ALA A 128 10.93 -12.12 16.29
CA ALA A 128 10.46 -13.45 15.90
C ALA A 128 9.09 -13.40 15.19
N TYR A 129 8.28 -12.39 15.49
CA TYR A 129 6.93 -12.25 14.98
C TYR A 129 6.81 -11.03 14.06
N GLY A 130 6.06 -11.23 12.98
CA GLY A 130 5.80 -10.17 12.03
C GLY A 130 4.84 -9.10 12.56
N LYS A 131 4.88 -7.94 11.94
CA LYS A 131 4.00 -6.79 12.22
C LYS A 131 3.26 -6.39 10.96
N VAL A 132 2.00 -6.03 11.12
CA VAL A 132 1.15 -5.53 10.02
C VAL A 132 0.67 -4.13 10.38
N PHE A 133 0.81 -3.21 9.45
CA PHE A 133 0.30 -1.84 9.56
C PHE A 133 -0.66 -1.54 8.42
N ILE A 134 -1.66 -0.71 8.70
CA ILE A 134 -2.54 -0.12 7.70
C ILE A 134 -2.29 1.39 7.61
N VAL A 135 -2.34 1.89 6.38
CA VAL A 135 -2.25 3.32 6.04
C VAL A 135 -3.32 3.63 5.01
N GLU A 136 -4.05 4.71 5.17
CA GLU A 136 -5.08 5.15 4.25
C GLU A 136 -4.80 6.58 3.75
N ILE A 137 -4.54 6.73 2.49
CA ILE A 137 -4.21 8.01 1.85
C ILE A 137 -5.45 8.56 1.13
N PRO A 138 -5.85 9.79 1.36
CA PRO A 138 -5.27 10.77 2.28
C PRO A 138 -5.89 10.73 3.69
N GLY A 139 -6.91 9.91 3.95
CA GLY A 139 -7.80 10.02 5.11
C GLY A 139 -7.11 9.74 6.47
N HIS A 140 -6.34 8.67 6.56
CA HIS A 140 -5.65 8.25 7.80
C HIS A 140 -4.20 7.86 7.49
N PRO A 141 -3.32 8.86 7.25
CA PRO A 141 -1.94 8.60 6.83
C PRO A 141 -1.03 8.08 7.96
N ALA A 142 -1.43 8.23 9.22
CA ALA A 142 -0.66 7.68 10.34
C ALA A 142 -0.77 6.15 10.34
N PRO A 143 0.36 5.38 10.31
CA PRO A 143 0.31 3.93 10.34
C PRO A 143 -0.35 3.40 11.63
N ILE A 144 -1.35 2.55 11.47
CA ILE A 144 -2.05 1.88 12.58
C ILE A 144 -1.66 0.41 12.55
N GLN A 145 -1.07 -0.08 13.66
CA GLN A 145 -0.72 -1.50 13.78
C GLN A 145 -1.99 -2.36 13.93
N ARG A 146 -2.06 -3.41 13.13
CA ARG A 146 -3.09 -4.46 13.24
C ARG A 146 -2.52 -5.65 13.98
N ASN A 147 -3.34 -6.31 14.81
CA ASN A 147 -2.92 -7.46 15.61
C ASN A 147 -1.61 -7.15 16.38
N PRO A 148 -1.61 -6.17 17.34
CA PRO A 148 -0.39 -5.60 17.91
C PRO A 148 0.37 -6.54 18.84
N GLY A 149 -0.29 -7.51 19.46
CA GLY A 149 0.38 -8.52 20.29
C GLY A 149 1.21 -9.50 19.44
N ASP A 150 2.33 -9.98 19.96
CA ASP A 150 3.20 -10.90 19.23
C ASP A 150 2.46 -12.14 18.73
N LYS A 151 1.61 -12.72 19.58
CA LYS A 151 0.78 -13.89 19.29
C LYS A 151 -0.67 -13.54 18.94
N ASP A 152 -0.93 -12.29 18.63
CA ASP A 152 -2.22 -11.83 18.14
C ASP A 152 -2.29 -12.10 16.62
N PHE A 153 -2.65 -13.32 16.28
CA PHE A 153 -2.73 -13.81 14.90
C PHE A 153 -4.11 -13.49 14.32
N GLY A 154 -4.14 -13.19 13.03
CA GLY A 154 -5.41 -12.86 12.39
C GLY A 154 -5.26 -12.28 11.00
N MET A 155 -6.40 -11.92 10.42
CA MET A 155 -6.52 -11.36 9.07
C MET A 155 -7.01 -9.92 9.14
N THR A 156 -6.45 -9.08 8.25
CA THR A 156 -6.85 -7.67 8.04
C THR A 156 -7.05 -7.44 6.55
N TRP A 157 -8.07 -6.68 6.18
CA TRP A 157 -8.41 -6.27 4.81
C TRP A 157 -8.84 -4.80 4.75
#